data_36486319e9726b302dc4c02356f9119c
#
_entry.id   36486319e9726b302dc4c02356f9119c
#
_cell.length_a   1.000
_cell.length_b   1.000
_cell.length_c   1.000
_cell.angle_alpha   90.00
_cell.angle_beta   90.00
_cell.angle_gamma   90.00
#
_symmetry.space_group_name_H-M   'P 1'
#
loop_
_entity.id
_entity.type
_entity.pdbx_description
1 polymer ?
#
loop_
_entity_poly.entity_id
_entity_poly.type
_entity_poly.pdbx_seq_one_letter_code
_entity_poly.pdbx_strand_id
1 'polypeptide(L)'
;MKLQAVFWLSFILVASIFKGASEAAEATKLVFTKQGPVRGRRIDVRPELGLGKVDAFLGLPYSSPPTGQFRFMPPTSPQSWSPRVREAVEQPPVCPQVIPDLSDKNKALRYMTVGRYNYLSNLFKHLQDQSEDCLYLNIYTPSHSAFGRNSYLYYTYVLYLLL
;
A
#
# COMPACT_ATOMS: atom_id res chain seq x y z
N MET A 1 36.40 -28.31 30.02
CA MET A 1 36.13 -28.24 28.56
C MET A 1 34.65 -28.28 28.15
N LYS A 2 33.73 -28.86 28.92
CA LYS A 2 32.29 -28.93 28.54
C LYS A 2 31.50 -27.63 28.77
N LEU A 3 31.90 -26.77 29.71
CA LEU A 3 31.18 -25.54 30.05
C LEU A 3 31.38 -24.42 28.97
N GLN A 4 32.54 -24.36 28.33
CA GLN A 4 32.79 -23.37 27.28
C GLN A 4 32.02 -23.65 26.00
N ALA A 5 31.77 -24.91 25.66
CA ALA A 5 31.01 -25.29 24.48
C ALA A 5 29.53 -24.88 24.55
N VAL A 6 28.96 -24.94 25.76
CA VAL A 6 27.55 -24.53 26.02
C VAL A 6 27.39 -23.02 25.88
N PHE A 7 28.38 -22.23 26.32
CA PHE A 7 28.38 -20.77 26.15
C PHE A 7 28.44 -20.32 24.71
N TRP A 8 29.22 -20.99 23.87
CA TRP A 8 29.32 -20.68 22.44
C TRP A 8 28.06 -21.07 21.66
N LEU A 9 27.41 -22.19 22.02
CA LEU A 9 26.15 -22.62 21.42
C LEU A 9 25.00 -21.66 21.76
N SER A 10 24.92 -21.14 22.97
CA SER A 10 23.89 -20.16 23.36
C SER A 10 24.11 -18.81 22.68
N PHE A 11 25.38 -18.40 22.47
CA PHE A 11 25.68 -17.14 21.77
C PHE A 11 25.33 -17.20 20.27
N ILE A 12 25.55 -18.37 19.62
CA ILE A 12 25.17 -18.59 18.22
C ILE A 12 23.65 -18.61 18.08
N LEU A 13 22.92 -19.20 19.03
CA LEU A 13 21.46 -19.26 19.00
C LEU A 13 20.83 -17.87 19.16
N VAL A 14 21.37 -17.01 20.04
CA VAL A 14 20.91 -15.64 20.23
C VAL A 14 21.22 -14.77 19.01
N ALA A 15 22.38 -14.96 18.37
CA ALA A 15 22.74 -14.22 17.16
C ALA A 15 21.85 -14.58 15.95
N SER A 16 21.26 -15.78 15.94
CA SER A 16 20.35 -16.21 14.86
C SER A 16 18.95 -15.56 14.97
N ILE A 17 18.55 -15.13 16.15
CA ILE A 17 17.24 -14.50 16.38
C ILE A 17 17.22 -13.03 15.88
N PHE A 18 18.39 -12.39 15.79
CA PHE A 18 18.49 -11.00 15.33
C PHE A 18 18.58 -10.80 13.80
N LYS A 19 18.57 -11.85 12.99
CA LYS A 19 18.61 -11.75 11.52
C LYS A 19 17.27 -11.47 10.83
N GLY A 20 16.22 -11.22 11.61
CA GLY A 20 14.90 -10.80 11.11
C GLY A 20 14.67 -9.29 11.20
N ALA A 21 15.69 -8.45 11.05
CA ALA A 21 15.46 -7.03 10.85
C ALA A 21 14.78 -6.87 9.47
N SER A 22 13.46 -6.77 9.50
CA SER A 22 12.66 -6.29 8.37
C SER A 22 13.34 -5.00 7.90
N GLU A 23 13.74 -4.95 6.64
CA GLU A 23 14.26 -3.74 6.01
C GLU A 23 13.18 -2.68 6.16
N ALA A 24 13.35 -1.80 7.14
CA ALA A 24 12.39 -0.75 7.45
C ALA A 24 12.33 0.14 6.22
N ALA A 25 11.19 0.14 5.52
CA ALA A 25 11.00 0.97 4.34
C ALA A 25 11.37 2.42 4.68
N GLU A 26 12.28 3.01 3.90
CA GLU A 26 12.74 4.38 4.10
C GLU A 26 11.55 5.34 4.07
N ALA A 27 11.36 6.11 5.14
CA ALA A 27 10.27 7.08 5.23
C ALA A 27 10.51 8.25 4.27
N THR A 28 9.44 8.77 3.66
CA THR A 28 9.53 9.98 2.82
C THR A 28 9.72 11.25 3.65
N LYS A 29 10.04 12.35 2.98
CA LYS A 29 9.93 13.69 3.59
C LYS A 29 8.46 13.99 3.91
N LEU A 30 8.26 14.86 4.89
CA LEU A 30 6.93 15.31 5.27
C LEU A 30 6.34 16.19 4.17
N VAL A 31 5.09 15.92 3.78
CA VAL A 31 4.34 16.72 2.81
C VAL A 31 3.16 17.35 3.52
N PHE A 32 3.01 18.66 3.39
CA PHE A 32 1.90 19.40 4.02
C PHE A 32 0.71 19.50 3.06
N THR A 33 -0.44 19.04 3.51
CA THR A 33 -1.72 19.13 2.79
C THR A 33 -2.67 20.09 3.52
N LYS A 34 -3.81 20.41 2.90
CA LYS A 34 -4.85 21.23 3.56
C LYS A 34 -5.42 20.57 4.81
N GLN A 35 -5.45 19.23 4.86
CA GLN A 35 -5.98 18.46 5.98
C GLN A 35 -4.95 18.21 7.08
N GLY A 36 -3.66 18.30 6.75
CA GLY A 36 -2.56 18.09 7.69
C GLY A 36 -1.31 17.48 7.04
N PRO A 37 -0.24 17.31 7.81
CA PRO A 37 1.00 16.73 7.32
C PRO A 37 0.87 15.22 7.08
N VAL A 38 1.54 14.73 6.00
CA VAL A 38 1.54 13.34 5.57
C VAL A 38 2.96 12.85 5.38
N ARG A 39 3.21 11.60 5.75
CA ARG A 39 4.46 10.88 5.50
C ARG A 39 4.14 9.56 4.81
N GLY A 40 4.82 9.26 3.72
CA GLY A 40 4.74 8.00 3.00
C GLY A 40 5.97 7.11 3.22
N ARG A 41 6.08 6.08 2.40
CA ARG A 41 7.24 5.19 2.35
C ARG A 41 7.93 5.29 1.00
N ARG A 42 9.25 5.14 0.99
CA ARG A 42 10.04 5.05 -0.23
C ARG A 42 10.17 3.61 -0.67
N ILE A 43 9.92 3.37 -1.93
CA ILE A 43 9.96 2.04 -2.55
C ILE A 43 10.99 2.07 -3.67
N ASP A 44 11.85 1.08 -3.72
CA ASP A 44 12.73 0.84 -4.87
C ASP A 44 11.96 0.00 -5.89
N VAL A 45 11.66 0.60 -7.04
CA VAL A 45 10.87 -0.05 -8.09
C VAL A 45 11.81 -0.80 -9.01
N ARG A 46 11.76 -2.14 -8.93
CA ARG A 46 12.58 -3.02 -9.77
C ARG A 46 14.04 -2.59 -9.82
N PRO A 47 14.78 -2.78 -8.72
CA PRO A 47 16.20 -2.40 -8.64
C PRO A 47 17.03 -2.96 -9.80
N GLU A 48 16.65 -4.14 -10.29
CA GLU A 48 17.26 -4.84 -11.43
C GLU A 48 17.14 -4.08 -12.76
N LEU A 49 16.16 -3.19 -12.88
CA LEU A 49 15.95 -2.35 -14.07
C LEU A 49 16.49 -0.93 -13.93
N GLY A 50 17.01 -0.57 -12.75
CA GLY A 50 17.53 0.78 -12.47
C GLY A 50 16.47 1.88 -12.59
N LEU A 51 15.18 1.57 -12.38
CA LEU A 51 14.07 2.54 -12.53
C LEU A 51 14.03 3.60 -11.43
N GLY A 52 14.87 3.47 -10.40
CA GLY A 52 14.98 4.41 -9.31
C GLY A 52 13.92 4.24 -8.23
N LYS A 53 13.97 5.14 -7.25
CA LYS A 53 13.09 5.10 -6.08
C LYS A 53 11.82 5.94 -6.31
N VAL A 54 10.72 5.48 -5.71
CA VAL A 54 9.40 6.11 -5.75
C VAL A 54 8.94 6.38 -4.32
N ASP A 55 8.43 7.57 -4.07
CA ASP A 55 7.77 7.91 -2.82
C ASP A 55 6.28 7.55 -2.95
N ALA A 56 5.82 6.61 -2.13
CA ALA A 56 4.45 6.10 -2.12
C ALA A 56 3.70 6.61 -0.89
N PHE A 57 2.55 7.23 -1.12
CA PHE A 57 1.61 7.66 -0.10
C PHE A 57 0.33 6.85 -0.26
N LEU A 58 0.07 5.93 0.65
CA LEU A 58 -1.01 4.96 0.58
C LEU A 58 -2.13 5.30 1.56
N GLY A 59 -3.37 5.08 1.18
CA GLY A 59 -4.51 5.27 2.06
C GLY A 59 -4.77 6.72 2.47
N LEU A 60 -4.63 7.66 1.54
CA LEU A 60 -4.98 9.06 1.77
C LEU A 60 -6.48 9.27 1.59
N PRO A 61 -7.24 9.66 2.63
CA PRO A 61 -8.66 9.94 2.47
C PRO A 61 -8.86 11.19 1.61
N TYR A 62 -9.67 11.09 0.58
CA TYR A 62 -10.08 12.24 -0.22
C TYR A 62 -11.50 12.71 0.11
N SER A 63 -12.25 11.93 0.87
CA SER A 63 -13.58 12.26 1.37
C SER A 63 -13.77 11.71 2.79
N SER A 64 -14.77 12.22 3.48
CA SER A 64 -15.28 11.61 4.71
C SER A 64 -15.90 10.25 4.39
N PRO A 65 -15.88 9.27 5.33
CA PRO A 65 -16.49 7.97 5.13
C PRO A 65 -17.97 8.08 4.76
N PRO A 66 -18.47 7.44 3.69
CA PRO A 66 -19.87 7.49 3.26
C PRO A 66 -20.74 6.52 4.09
N THR A 67 -20.68 6.63 5.41
CA THR A 67 -21.37 5.74 6.36
C THR A 67 -22.52 6.44 7.07
N GLY A 68 -23.44 5.67 7.64
CA GLY A 68 -24.57 6.21 8.39
C GLY A 68 -25.41 7.20 7.56
N GLN A 69 -25.56 8.41 8.05
CA GLN A 69 -26.32 9.48 7.39
C GLN A 69 -25.67 10.01 6.10
N PHE A 70 -24.38 9.75 5.89
CA PHE A 70 -23.67 10.15 4.67
C PHE A 70 -23.77 9.13 3.54
N ARG A 71 -24.41 7.99 3.79
CA ARG A 71 -24.63 6.96 2.78
C ARG A 71 -25.48 7.48 1.65
N PHE A 72 -25.05 7.27 0.40
CA PHE A 72 -25.68 7.80 -0.81
C PHE A 72 -25.71 9.32 -0.95
N MET A 73 -25.04 10.06 -0.04
CA MET A 73 -24.88 11.50 -0.17
C MET A 73 -23.63 11.86 -1.01
N PRO A 74 -23.58 13.04 -1.61
CA PRO A 74 -22.37 13.53 -2.27
C PRO A 74 -21.16 13.51 -1.31
N PRO A 75 -19.94 13.23 -1.82
CA PRO A 75 -18.74 13.21 -1.00
C PRO A 75 -18.48 14.56 -0.34
N THR A 76 -18.10 14.52 0.94
CA THR A 76 -17.72 15.73 1.71
C THR A 76 -16.22 15.67 2.00
N SER A 77 -15.61 16.84 2.25
CA SER A 77 -14.18 16.92 2.57
C SER A 77 -13.83 16.05 3.77
N PRO A 78 -12.67 15.37 3.74
CA PRO A 78 -12.24 14.57 4.87
C PRO A 78 -11.94 15.44 6.09
N GLN A 79 -12.07 14.87 7.28
CA GLN A 79 -11.72 15.53 8.53
C GLN A 79 -10.22 15.88 8.56
N SER A 80 -9.88 17.08 9.04
CA SER A 80 -8.49 17.46 9.25
C SER A 80 -7.85 16.62 10.35
N TRP A 81 -6.61 16.19 10.11
CA TRP A 81 -5.77 15.49 11.10
C TRP A 81 -4.66 16.37 11.66
N SER A 82 -4.54 17.64 11.22
CA SER A 82 -3.57 18.58 11.79
C SER A 82 -3.79 18.76 13.30
N PRO A 83 -2.72 18.84 14.12
CA PRO A 83 -1.30 18.88 13.78
C PRO A 83 -0.62 17.50 13.68
N ARG A 84 -1.35 16.40 13.79
CA ARG A 84 -0.79 15.05 13.76
C ARG A 84 -0.25 14.73 12.36
N VAL A 85 0.85 13.98 12.30
CA VAL A 85 1.34 13.42 11.04
C VAL A 85 0.54 12.17 10.73
N ARG A 86 -0.02 12.09 9.51
CA ARG A 86 -0.64 10.87 9.01
C ARG A 86 0.42 10.01 8.32
N GLU A 87 0.63 8.82 8.84
CA GLU A 87 1.48 7.81 8.20
C GLU A 87 0.68 7.12 7.09
N ALA A 88 1.07 7.40 5.85
CA ALA A 88 0.40 6.92 4.63
C ALA A 88 1.22 5.77 4.02
N VAL A 89 1.33 4.66 4.76
CA VAL A 89 2.23 3.54 4.44
C VAL A 89 1.51 2.22 4.16
N GLU A 90 0.21 2.14 4.50
CA GLU A 90 -0.60 0.94 4.36
C GLU A 90 -1.68 1.10 3.30
N GLN A 91 -2.02 0.00 2.63
CA GLN A 91 -3.13 -0.05 1.68
C GLN A 91 -4.44 0.11 2.46
N PRO A 92 -5.37 0.97 1.97
CA PRO A 92 -6.68 1.09 2.58
C PRO A 92 -7.58 -0.08 2.17
N PRO A 93 -8.69 -0.32 2.90
CA PRO A 93 -9.70 -1.26 2.48
C PRO A 93 -10.32 -0.85 1.14
N VAL A 94 -10.81 -1.82 0.40
CA VAL A 94 -11.55 -1.59 -0.85
C VAL A 94 -13.04 -1.42 -0.56
N CYS A 95 -13.75 -0.75 -1.46
CA CYS A 95 -15.19 -0.59 -1.33
C CYS A 95 -15.93 -1.94 -1.45
N PRO A 96 -17.08 -2.12 -0.77
CA PRO A 96 -17.88 -3.31 -0.85
C PRO A 96 -18.27 -3.64 -2.29
N GLN A 97 -17.93 -4.84 -2.72
CA GLN A 97 -18.19 -5.31 -4.09
C GLN A 97 -18.42 -6.82 -4.13
N VAL A 98 -19.17 -7.27 -5.14
CA VAL A 98 -19.41 -8.70 -5.35
C VAL A 98 -18.15 -9.33 -5.96
N ILE A 99 -17.60 -10.30 -5.24
CA ILE A 99 -16.46 -11.06 -5.72
C ILE A 99 -16.96 -12.31 -6.44
N PRO A 100 -16.53 -12.58 -7.70
CA PRO A 100 -16.91 -13.78 -8.42
C PRO A 100 -16.40 -15.03 -7.71
N ASP A 101 -17.18 -16.11 -7.75
CA ASP A 101 -16.74 -17.42 -7.27
C ASP A 101 -15.68 -17.99 -8.22
N LEU A 102 -14.44 -18.03 -7.75
CA LEU A 102 -13.27 -18.54 -8.48
C LEU A 102 -12.76 -19.86 -7.90
N SER A 103 -13.49 -20.48 -6.96
CA SER A 103 -13.07 -21.72 -6.29
C SER A 103 -12.97 -22.91 -7.25
N ASP A 104 -13.89 -22.99 -8.21
CA ASP A 104 -13.89 -24.00 -9.27
C ASP A 104 -13.56 -23.35 -10.62
N LYS A 105 -12.33 -23.60 -11.11
CA LYS A 105 -11.86 -23.09 -12.38
C LYS A 105 -12.71 -23.53 -13.56
N ASN A 106 -13.15 -24.81 -13.59
CA ASN A 106 -13.94 -25.33 -14.70
C ASN A 106 -15.32 -24.68 -14.75
N LYS A 107 -15.91 -24.42 -13.60
CA LYS A 107 -17.17 -23.68 -13.49
C LYS A 107 -17.00 -22.23 -13.93
N ALA A 108 -15.97 -21.57 -13.46
CA ALA A 108 -15.65 -20.18 -13.82
C ALA A 108 -15.42 -20.01 -15.33
N LEU A 109 -14.71 -20.92 -15.97
CA LEU A 109 -14.41 -20.86 -17.41
C LEU A 109 -15.65 -21.07 -18.31
N ARG A 110 -16.82 -21.42 -17.77
CA ARG A 110 -18.08 -21.39 -18.53
C ARG A 110 -18.61 -19.97 -18.76
N TYR A 111 -18.16 -19.00 -17.95
CA TYR A 111 -18.65 -17.61 -17.97
C TYR A 111 -17.56 -16.61 -18.33
N MET A 112 -16.29 -17.00 -18.27
CA MET A 112 -15.19 -16.10 -18.55
C MET A 112 -14.03 -16.80 -19.28
N THR A 113 -13.20 -16.01 -19.94
CA THR A 113 -11.97 -16.50 -20.58
C THR A 113 -10.89 -16.86 -19.55
N VAL A 114 -9.92 -17.69 -19.94
CA VAL A 114 -8.77 -18.06 -19.10
C VAL A 114 -7.98 -16.82 -18.66
N GLY A 115 -7.77 -15.86 -19.55
CA GLY A 115 -7.09 -14.60 -19.24
C GLY A 115 -7.80 -13.81 -18.14
N ARG A 116 -9.15 -13.68 -18.23
CA ARG A 116 -9.97 -13.02 -17.21
C ARG A 116 -9.93 -13.77 -15.88
N TYR A 117 -10.00 -15.09 -15.91
CA TYR A 117 -9.89 -15.91 -14.70
C TYR A 117 -8.56 -15.67 -13.98
N ASN A 118 -7.44 -15.73 -14.70
CA ASN A 118 -6.10 -15.50 -14.13
C ASN A 118 -5.97 -14.08 -13.56
N TYR A 119 -6.47 -13.08 -14.27
CA TYR A 119 -6.50 -11.69 -13.80
C TYR A 119 -7.29 -11.55 -12.50
N LEU A 120 -8.53 -12.06 -12.46
CA LEU A 120 -9.38 -11.98 -11.27
C LEU A 120 -8.80 -12.77 -10.09
N SER A 121 -8.18 -13.93 -10.33
CA SER A 121 -7.52 -14.73 -9.28
C SER A 121 -6.38 -13.98 -8.61
N ASN A 122 -5.63 -13.17 -9.36
CA ASN A 122 -4.58 -12.32 -8.79
C ASN A 122 -5.17 -11.12 -8.06
N LEU A 123 -6.20 -10.49 -8.64
CA LEU A 123 -6.88 -9.34 -8.05
C LEU A 123 -7.60 -9.70 -6.74
N PHE A 124 -8.19 -10.88 -6.65
CA PHE A 124 -8.95 -11.36 -5.50
C PHE A 124 -8.20 -11.21 -4.17
N LYS A 125 -6.89 -11.41 -4.17
CA LYS A 125 -6.05 -11.27 -2.97
C LYS A 125 -6.09 -9.86 -2.38
N HIS A 126 -6.31 -8.85 -3.23
CA HIS A 126 -6.35 -7.44 -2.87
C HIS A 126 -7.77 -6.94 -2.55
N LEU A 127 -8.80 -7.78 -2.75
CA LEU A 127 -10.20 -7.42 -2.56
C LEU A 127 -10.81 -8.01 -1.28
N GLN A 128 -9.99 -8.63 -0.42
CA GLN A 128 -10.47 -9.34 0.78
C GLN A 128 -10.91 -8.38 1.88
N ASP A 129 -10.16 -7.31 2.08
CA ASP A 129 -10.43 -6.30 3.11
C ASP A 129 -11.39 -5.25 2.52
N GLN A 130 -12.68 -5.43 2.79
CA GLN A 130 -13.74 -4.54 2.30
C GLN A 130 -14.36 -3.72 3.43
N SER A 131 -14.56 -2.43 3.17
CA SER A 131 -15.22 -1.53 4.12
C SER A 131 -16.03 -0.48 3.39
N GLU A 132 -17.12 0.03 4.01
CA GLU A 132 -17.82 1.22 3.52
C GLU A 132 -16.93 2.48 3.65
N ASP A 133 -16.00 2.49 4.61
CA ASP A 133 -14.93 3.52 4.68
C ASP A 133 -13.80 3.16 3.70
N CYS A 134 -13.99 3.49 2.43
CA CYS A 134 -13.12 3.11 1.32
C CYS A 134 -12.72 4.27 0.39
N LEU A 135 -13.09 5.51 0.72
CA LEU A 135 -12.81 6.67 -0.13
C LEU A 135 -11.38 7.18 0.08
N TYR A 136 -10.42 6.37 -0.35
CA TYR A 136 -8.99 6.62 -0.24
C TYR A 136 -8.33 6.60 -1.61
N LEU A 137 -7.20 7.26 -1.72
CA LEU A 137 -6.34 7.25 -2.90
C LEU A 137 -4.90 6.91 -2.53
N ASN A 138 -4.18 6.36 -3.47
CA ASN A 138 -2.75 6.08 -3.38
C ASN A 138 -2.02 6.99 -4.37
N ILE A 139 -0.97 7.67 -3.90
CA ILE A 139 -0.14 8.56 -4.72
C ILE A 139 1.26 7.97 -4.82
N TYR A 140 1.76 7.86 -6.04
CA TYR A 140 3.14 7.47 -6.32
C TYR A 140 3.82 8.61 -7.06
N THR A 141 4.97 9.05 -6.54
CA THR A 141 5.75 10.13 -7.16
C THR A 141 7.23 9.75 -7.21
N PRO A 142 7.97 10.10 -8.27
CA PRO A 142 9.41 9.88 -8.31
C PRO A 142 10.09 10.53 -7.10
N SER A 143 11.00 9.81 -6.43
CA SER A 143 11.79 10.42 -5.36
C SER A 143 12.76 11.43 -5.98
N HIS A 144 12.96 12.58 -5.33
CA HIS A 144 13.80 13.67 -5.85
C HIS A 144 15.28 13.28 -6.10
N SER A 145 15.71 12.14 -5.59
CA SER A 145 17.06 11.59 -5.83
C SER A 145 17.20 10.86 -7.17
N ALA A 146 16.08 10.48 -7.82
CA ALA A 146 16.09 9.67 -9.05
C ALA A 146 16.21 10.50 -10.33
N PHE A 147 15.90 11.80 -10.28
CA PHE A 147 15.93 12.66 -11.46
C PHE A 147 16.74 13.92 -11.17
N GLY A 148 17.74 14.18 -12.02
CA GLY A 148 18.52 15.41 -11.97
C GLY A 148 17.63 16.67 -12.06
N ARG A 149 18.23 17.83 -11.76
CA ARG A 149 17.59 19.13 -11.51
C ARG A 149 16.59 19.65 -12.58
N ASN A 150 16.40 18.94 -13.69
CA ASN A 150 15.58 19.37 -14.85
C ASN A 150 14.38 18.44 -15.16
N SER A 151 13.95 17.61 -14.22
CA SER A 151 12.76 16.78 -14.45
C SER A 151 11.51 17.59 -14.21
N TYR A 152 10.80 17.91 -15.29
CA TYR A 152 9.42 18.38 -15.23
C TYR A 152 8.58 17.34 -14.50
N LEU A 153 7.83 17.81 -13.50
CA LEU A 153 6.94 16.99 -12.67
C LEU A 153 5.83 16.39 -13.54
N TYR A 154 6.02 15.17 -14.02
CA TYR A 154 4.91 14.36 -14.51
C TYR A 154 4.22 13.76 -13.29
N TYR A 155 3.14 14.40 -12.84
CA TYR A 155 2.21 13.79 -11.89
C TYR A 155 1.43 12.72 -12.64
N THR A 156 1.83 11.47 -12.50
CA THR A 156 1.00 10.36 -12.95
C THR A 156 0.09 9.98 -11.79
N TYR A 157 -1.12 10.54 -11.79
CA TYR A 157 -2.18 10.08 -10.92
C TYR A 157 -2.65 8.72 -11.43
N VAL A 158 -2.25 7.64 -10.79
CA VAL A 158 -2.89 6.34 -11.01
C VAL A 158 -4.03 6.25 -10.01
N LEU A 159 -5.19 6.75 -10.44
CA LEU A 159 -6.45 6.59 -9.72
C LEU A 159 -6.93 5.15 -9.98
N TYR A 160 -6.66 4.22 -9.08
CA TYR A 160 -7.37 2.94 -9.07
C TYR A 160 -8.74 3.18 -8.42
N LEU A 161 -9.66 3.75 -9.18
CA LEU A 161 -11.09 3.57 -8.96
C LEU A 161 -11.42 2.14 -9.43
N LEU A 162 -11.39 1.19 -8.51
CA LEU A 162 -12.04 -0.09 -8.73
C LEU A 162 -13.54 0.13 -8.52
N LEU A 163 -14.23 0.45 -9.63
CA LEU A 163 -15.67 0.35 -9.74
C LEU A 163 -16.08 -1.12 -9.89
#